data_55f203f4695edbb201cee2f86e1b00b7
#
_entry.id   55f203f4695edbb201cee2f86e1b00b7
#
_cell.length_a   1.000
_cell.length_b   1.000
_cell.length_c   1.000
_cell.angle_alpha   90.00
_cell.angle_beta   90.00
_cell.angle_gamma   90.00
#
_symmetry.space_group_name_H-M   'P 1'
#
loop_
_entity.id
_entity.type
_entity.pdbx_description
1 polymer ?
#
loop_
_entity_poly.entity_id
_entity_poly.type
_entity_poly.pdbx_seq_one_letter_code
_entity_poly.pdbx_strand_id
1 'polypeptide(L)'
;MDDLRIIELYFERDEQAIKETDAKYGKLCHSIAYNILNNHEDSEECVNDTYVGVWNAIPPTKPNNFMSFVCKIARNLSLKRLEFMKREKRSADVLLSLEELEAVLPDDRYAPDVSDEEVGKLISRFLRTQKEDVRNVFIRKYFFFDSIGDIAERFGFTESKVKNMLFYTRNKLRDYLIKEGVEI
;
A
#
# COMPACT_ATOMS: atom_id res chain seq x y z
N MET A 1 22.68 4.44 0.03
CA MET A 1 22.96 3.73 -1.27
C MET A 1 21.79 3.95 -2.22
N ASP A 2 21.96 3.90 -3.55
CA ASP A 2 20.84 3.96 -4.49
C ASP A 2 20.13 2.60 -4.62
N ASP A 3 18.89 2.60 -5.18
CA ASP A 3 18.06 1.41 -5.24
C ASP A 3 18.63 0.32 -6.16
N LEU A 4 19.28 0.71 -7.25
CA LEU A 4 19.85 -0.24 -8.20
C LEU A 4 20.96 -1.04 -7.53
N ARG A 5 21.86 -0.36 -6.79
CA ARG A 5 22.93 -1.03 -6.08
C ARG A 5 22.42 -1.93 -4.95
N ILE A 6 21.34 -1.53 -4.25
CA ILE A 6 20.70 -2.40 -3.24
C ILE A 6 20.14 -3.66 -3.90
N ILE A 7 19.45 -3.52 -5.03
CA ILE A 7 18.93 -4.67 -5.78
C ILE A 7 20.07 -5.61 -6.23
N GLU A 8 21.20 -5.08 -6.71
CA GLU A 8 22.36 -5.87 -7.08
C GLU A 8 22.89 -6.71 -5.90
N LEU A 9 23.02 -6.10 -4.71
CA LEU A 9 23.41 -6.83 -3.49
C LEU A 9 22.46 -8.00 -3.17
N TYR A 10 21.16 -7.84 -3.38
CA TYR A 10 20.20 -8.95 -3.25
C TYR A 10 20.47 -10.07 -4.26
N PHE A 11 20.80 -9.73 -5.52
CA PHE A 11 21.18 -10.74 -6.52
C PHE A 11 22.49 -11.43 -6.19
N GLU A 12 23.45 -10.72 -5.60
CA GLU A 12 24.73 -11.24 -5.10
C GLU A 12 24.56 -12.07 -3.81
N ARG A 13 23.37 -12.08 -3.19
CA ARG A 13 23.10 -12.68 -1.88
C ARG A 13 23.98 -12.10 -0.76
N ASP A 14 24.31 -10.83 -0.86
CA ASP A 14 25.04 -10.10 0.15
C ASP A 14 24.07 -9.56 1.22
N GLU A 15 24.27 -9.95 2.49
CA GLU A 15 23.45 -9.50 3.63
C GLU A 15 23.49 -7.97 3.84
N GLN A 16 24.47 -7.28 3.26
CA GLN A 16 24.50 -5.83 3.25
C GLN A 16 23.25 -5.22 2.61
N ALA A 17 22.61 -5.92 1.66
CA ALA A 17 21.34 -5.53 1.04
C ALA A 17 20.23 -5.26 2.08
N ILE A 18 20.14 -6.10 3.11
CA ILE A 18 19.14 -5.96 4.18
C ILE A 18 19.41 -4.69 4.99
N LYS A 19 20.67 -4.46 5.38
CA LYS A 19 21.08 -3.28 6.16
C LYS A 19 20.80 -1.98 5.40
N GLU A 20 21.10 -1.95 4.11
CA GLU A 20 20.84 -0.79 3.26
C GLU A 20 19.35 -0.55 3.03
N THR A 21 18.56 -1.63 2.93
CA THR A 21 17.10 -1.54 2.84
C THR A 21 16.51 -0.98 4.13
N ASP A 22 16.94 -1.46 5.29
CA ASP A 22 16.51 -0.95 6.58
C ASP A 22 16.88 0.53 6.74
N ALA A 23 18.14 0.90 6.50
CA ALA A 23 18.60 2.27 6.61
C ALA A 23 17.78 3.25 5.74
N LYS A 24 17.34 2.80 4.56
CA LYS A 24 16.63 3.65 3.60
C LYS A 24 15.12 3.62 3.77
N TYR A 25 14.52 2.48 4.05
CA TYR A 25 13.08 2.25 4.02
C TYR A 25 12.49 1.72 5.32
N GLY A 26 13.30 1.38 6.33
CA GLY A 26 12.84 0.81 7.60
C GLY A 26 11.79 1.67 8.30
N LYS A 27 12.02 2.98 8.40
CA LYS A 27 11.05 3.92 8.99
C LYS A 27 9.72 3.95 8.24
N LEU A 28 9.77 3.85 6.91
CA LEU A 28 8.58 3.86 6.07
C LEU A 28 7.80 2.55 6.21
N CYS A 29 8.48 1.40 6.22
CA CYS A 29 7.88 0.09 6.47
C CYS A 29 7.23 0.04 7.85
N HIS A 30 7.93 0.55 8.89
CA HIS A 30 7.38 0.62 10.23
C HIS A 30 6.14 1.52 10.31
N SER A 31 6.16 2.67 9.63
CA SER A 31 4.98 3.56 9.57
C SER A 31 3.78 2.85 8.93
N ILE A 32 3.97 2.12 7.84
CA ILE A 32 2.90 1.34 7.20
C ILE A 32 2.37 0.27 8.16
N ALA A 33 3.26 -0.51 8.76
CA ALA A 33 2.89 -1.58 9.67
C ALA A 33 2.14 -1.03 10.90
N TYR A 34 2.64 0.06 11.49
CA TYR A 34 2.03 0.68 12.65
C TYR A 34 0.65 1.28 12.34
N ASN A 35 0.48 1.93 11.20
CA ASN A 35 -0.81 2.46 10.77
C ASN A 35 -1.87 1.34 10.62
N ILE A 36 -1.45 0.13 10.27
CA ILE A 36 -2.34 -1.02 10.10
C ILE A 36 -2.59 -1.74 11.43
N LEU A 37 -1.54 -2.00 12.21
CA LEU A 37 -1.57 -2.89 13.37
C LEU A 37 -1.82 -2.14 14.68
N ASN A 38 -1.45 -0.86 14.75
CA ASN A 38 -1.50 -0.03 15.96
C ASN A 38 -0.82 -0.69 17.18
N ASN A 39 0.26 -1.41 16.94
CA ASN A 39 1.06 -2.11 17.92
C ASN A 39 2.55 -2.08 17.51
N HIS A 40 3.44 -1.65 18.40
CA HIS A 40 4.87 -1.50 18.09
C HIS A 40 5.58 -2.84 17.87
N GLU A 41 5.34 -3.83 18.73
CA GLU A 41 5.98 -5.14 18.65
C GLU A 41 5.59 -5.86 17.35
N ASP A 42 4.29 -5.95 17.08
CA ASP A 42 3.79 -6.54 15.83
C ASP A 42 4.29 -5.80 14.60
N SER A 43 4.47 -4.48 14.69
CA SER A 43 4.99 -3.68 13.59
C SER A 43 6.46 -3.95 13.33
N GLU A 44 7.27 -4.07 14.37
CA GLU A 44 8.69 -4.44 14.27
C GLU A 44 8.85 -5.85 13.69
N GLU A 45 8.04 -6.81 14.13
CA GLU A 45 8.02 -8.17 13.58
C GLU A 45 7.69 -8.14 12.08
N CYS A 46 6.65 -7.41 11.67
CA CYS A 46 6.29 -7.27 10.25
C CYS A 46 7.38 -6.58 9.42
N VAL A 47 8.14 -5.64 10.00
CA VAL A 47 9.29 -5.02 9.31
C VAL A 47 10.39 -6.04 9.07
N ASN A 48 10.72 -6.86 10.09
CA ASN A 48 11.70 -7.92 9.95
C ASN A 48 11.27 -8.97 8.91
N ASP A 49 10.01 -9.39 8.96
CA ASP A 49 9.43 -10.29 7.95
C ASP A 49 9.45 -9.69 6.55
N THR A 50 9.33 -8.36 6.44
CA THR A 50 9.45 -7.66 5.15
C THR A 50 10.83 -7.86 4.55
N TYR A 51 11.90 -7.78 5.33
CA TYR A 51 13.26 -8.00 4.82
C TYR A 51 13.46 -9.44 4.36
N VAL A 52 12.94 -10.39 5.11
CA VAL A 52 12.93 -11.81 4.69
C VAL A 52 12.13 -11.99 3.40
N GLY A 53 10.97 -11.34 3.29
CA GLY A 53 10.15 -11.37 2.08
C GLY A 53 10.85 -10.80 0.86
N VAL A 54 11.56 -9.66 1.00
CA VAL A 54 12.37 -9.06 -0.07
C VAL A 54 13.53 -9.99 -0.46
N TRP A 55 14.23 -10.53 0.53
CA TRP A 55 15.34 -11.47 0.33
C TRP A 55 14.92 -12.71 -0.47
N ASN A 56 13.77 -13.27 -0.15
CA ASN A 56 13.24 -14.44 -0.83
C ASN A 56 12.71 -14.13 -2.25
N ALA A 57 12.24 -12.92 -2.47
CA ALA A 57 11.69 -12.51 -3.75
C ALA A 57 12.75 -12.06 -4.77
N ILE A 58 13.90 -11.58 -4.31
CA ILE A 58 15.02 -11.14 -5.15
C ILE A 58 16.25 -12.04 -4.90
N PRO A 59 16.75 -12.77 -5.90
CA PRO A 59 16.16 -13.08 -7.19
C PRO A 59 14.99 -14.06 -7.09
N PRO A 60 14.17 -14.31 -8.12
CA PRO A 60 14.38 -13.86 -9.51
C PRO A 60 13.76 -12.50 -9.84
N THR A 61 12.91 -11.95 -8.97
CA THR A 61 12.23 -10.68 -9.26
C THR A 61 13.22 -9.52 -9.33
N LYS A 62 13.11 -8.71 -10.38
CA LYS A 62 13.85 -7.45 -10.51
C LYS A 62 12.84 -6.30 -10.50
N PRO A 63 12.61 -5.63 -9.36
CA PRO A 63 11.61 -4.58 -9.27
C PRO A 63 12.04 -3.33 -10.04
N ASN A 64 11.10 -2.73 -10.79
CA ASN A 64 11.33 -1.46 -11.48
C ASN A 64 11.35 -0.26 -10.51
N ASN A 65 10.66 -0.39 -9.38
CA ASN A 65 10.65 0.60 -8.30
C ASN A 65 10.80 -0.14 -6.97
N PHE A 66 11.99 -0.07 -6.41
CA PHE A 66 12.36 -0.83 -5.23
C PHE A 66 11.59 -0.37 -3.98
N MET A 67 11.42 0.95 -3.80
CA MET A 67 10.62 1.49 -2.69
C MET A 67 9.19 0.92 -2.70
N SER A 68 8.52 1.00 -3.84
CA SER A 68 7.15 0.49 -3.96
C SER A 68 7.06 -1.02 -3.74
N PHE A 69 8.08 -1.77 -4.17
CA PHE A 69 8.16 -3.21 -3.97
C PHE A 69 8.28 -3.57 -2.49
N VAL A 70 9.21 -2.94 -1.76
CA VAL A 70 9.39 -3.14 -0.32
C VAL A 70 8.13 -2.75 0.47
N CYS A 71 7.57 -1.57 0.18
CA CYS A 71 6.34 -1.09 0.83
C CYS A 71 5.14 -2.02 0.57
N LYS A 72 5.02 -2.60 -0.63
CA LYS A 72 3.97 -3.57 -0.95
C LYS A 72 4.09 -4.82 -0.08
N ILE A 73 5.30 -5.34 0.10
CA ILE A 73 5.55 -6.51 0.96
C ILE A 73 5.18 -6.18 2.41
N ALA A 74 5.67 -5.05 2.94
CA ALA A 74 5.37 -4.61 4.31
C ALA A 74 3.86 -4.47 4.55
N ARG A 75 3.15 -3.83 3.61
CA ARG A 75 1.70 -3.67 3.66
C ARG A 75 0.97 -5.02 3.67
N ASN A 76 1.32 -5.90 2.77
CA ASN A 76 0.66 -7.20 2.64
C ASN A 76 0.87 -8.08 3.88
N LEU A 77 2.08 -8.09 4.45
CA LEU A 77 2.38 -8.81 5.68
C LEU A 77 1.60 -8.23 6.87
N SER A 78 1.54 -6.90 6.98
CA SER A 78 0.79 -6.24 8.04
C SER A 78 -0.72 -6.50 7.94
N LEU A 79 -1.30 -6.50 6.74
CA LEU A 79 -2.71 -6.84 6.54
C LEU A 79 -2.99 -8.31 6.89
N LYS A 80 -2.10 -9.23 6.47
CA LYS A 80 -2.20 -10.66 6.82
C LYS A 80 -2.09 -10.86 8.34
N ARG A 81 -1.19 -10.13 9.01
CA ARG A 81 -1.09 -10.16 10.49
C ARG A 81 -2.36 -9.64 11.15
N LEU A 82 -2.93 -8.55 10.64
CA LEU A 82 -4.20 -7.99 11.12
C LEU A 82 -5.36 -9.00 11.00
N GLU A 83 -5.44 -9.74 9.91
CA GLU A 83 -6.43 -10.81 9.72
C GLU A 83 -6.25 -11.93 10.72
N PHE A 84 -5.01 -12.34 10.99
CA PHE A 84 -4.69 -13.39 11.95
C PHE A 84 -5.03 -12.98 13.39
N MET A 85 -4.73 -11.75 13.77
CA MET A 85 -5.02 -11.20 15.09
C MET A 85 -6.52 -11.08 15.42
N LYS A 86 -7.34 -11.49 14.55
CA LYS A 86 -8.82 -11.60 14.39
C LYS A 86 -9.73 -11.23 15.57
N ARG A 87 -9.27 -10.72 16.68
CA ARG A 87 -10.19 -10.75 17.82
C ARG A 87 -10.40 -9.48 18.60
N GLU A 88 -9.51 -8.51 18.69
CA GLU A 88 -9.82 -7.47 19.68
C GLU A 88 -9.57 -6.00 19.32
N LYS A 89 -8.70 -5.64 18.37
CA LYS A 89 -8.44 -4.21 18.08
C LYS A 89 -8.06 -3.93 16.63
N ARG A 90 -8.95 -4.22 15.67
CA ARG A 90 -8.80 -3.63 14.35
C ARG A 90 -8.94 -2.12 14.49
N SER A 91 -7.97 -1.37 13.97
CA SER A 91 -8.14 0.08 13.88
C SER A 91 -9.40 0.37 13.07
N ALA A 92 -10.34 1.11 13.65
CA ALA A 92 -11.57 1.49 12.97
C ALA A 92 -11.31 2.21 11.65
N ASP A 93 -10.22 2.98 11.59
CA ASP A 93 -9.81 3.72 10.38
C ASP A 93 -9.33 2.81 9.25
N VAL A 94 -8.64 1.69 9.57
CA VAL A 94 -8.20 0.71 8.57
C VAL A 94 -9.40 -0.04 8.01
N LEU A 95 -10.33 -0.48 8.88
CA LEU A 95 -11.56 -1.13 8.45
C LEU A 95 -12.39 -0.23 7.54
N LEU A 96 -12.61 1.02 7.97
CA LEU A 96 -13.35 2.00 7.17
C LEU A 96 -12.66 2.23 5.81
N SER A 97 -11.33 2.29 5.77
CA SER A 97 -10.58 2.48 4.52
C SER A 97 -10.72 1.27 3.58
N LEU A 98 -10.74 0.06 4.13
CA LEU A 98 -10.96 -1.16 3.35
C LEU A 98 -12.40 -1.21 2.81
N GLU A 99 -13.40 -0.98 3.66
CA GLU A 99 -14.81 -0.92 3.27
C GLU A 99 -15.09 0.15 2.20
N GLU A 100 -14.47 1.32 2.34
CA GLU A 100 -14.57 2.39 1.34
C GLU A 100 -14.00 2.00 -0.03
N LEU A 101 -12.93 1.19 -0.06
CA LEU A 101 -12.37 0.67 -1.31
C LEU A 101 -13.19 -0.48 -1.86
N GLU A 102 -13.61 -1.42 -1.02
CA GLU A 102 -14.45 -2.55 -1.43
C GLU A 102 -15.73 -2.08 -2.13
N ALA A 103 -16.30 -0.96 -1.70
CA ALA A 103 -17.49 -0.36 -2.32
C ALA A 103 -17.27 0.12 -3.77
N VAL A 104 -16.03 0.21 -4.24
CA VAL A 104 -15.68 0.71 -5.59
C VAL A 104 -14.81 -0.26 -6.38
N LEU A 105 -14.45 -1.41 -5.80
CA LEU A 105 -13.71 -2.47 -6.46
C LEU A 105 -14.64 -3.65 -6.79
N PRO A 106 -14.29 -4.47 -7.79
CA PRO A 106 -15.06 -5.67 -8.10
C PRO A 106 -15.08 -6.63 -6.90
N ASP A 107 -16.22 -7.27 -6.70
CA ASP A 107 -16.33 -8.36 -5.74
C ASP A 107 -15.78 -9.64 -6.38
N ASP A 108 -14.76 -10.25 -5.76
CA ASP A 108 -14.12 -11.49 -6.23
C ASP A 108 -15.11 -12.62 -6.53
N ARG A 109 -16.32 -12.57 -5.91
CA ARG A 109 -17.38 -13.55 -6.13
C ARG A 109 -18.10 -13.39 -7.47
N TYR A 110 -18.02 -12.19 -8.09
CA TYR A 110 -18.77 -11.83 -9.28
C TYR A 110 -17.92 -11.46 -10.50
N ALA A 111 -16.58 -11.39 -10.35
CA ALA A 111 -15.67 -11.03 -11.43
C ALA A 111 -14.60 -12.13 -11.68
N PRO A 112 -14.99 -13.35 -12.08
CA PRO A 112 -14.05 -14.45 -12.27
C PRO A 112 -13.06 -14.25 -13.43
N ASP A 113 -13.32 -13.29 -14.32
CA ASP A 113 -12.56 -13.09 -15.56
C ASP A 113 -11.50 -11.96 -15.47
N VAL A 114 -11.46 -11.17 -14.39
CA VAL A 114 -10.48 -10.07 -14.24
C VAL A 114 -9.55 -10.39 -13.07
N SER A 115 -8.28 -10.61 -13.37
CA SER A 115 -7.30 -10.90 -12.33
C SER A 115 -7.01 -9.66 -11.46
N ASP A 116 -6.67 -9.86 -10.18
CA ASP A 116 -6.23 -8.80 -9.25
C ASP A 116 -5.12 -7.94 -9.85
N GLU A 117 -4.24 -8.54 -10.65
CA GLU A 117 -3.16 -7.84 -11.33
C GLU A 117 -3.69 -6.86 -12.40
N GLU A 118 -4.74 -7.22 -13.12
CA GLU A 118 -5.36 -6.36 -14.13
C GLU A 118 -6.10 -5.20 -13.48
N VAL A 119 -6.87 -5.44 -12.43
CA VAL A 119 -7.51 -4.38 -11.62
C VAL A 119 -6.46 -3.43 -11.06
N GLY A 120 -5.36 -3.94 -10.53
CA GLY A 120 -4.25 -3.12 -10.04
C GLY A 120 -3.61 -2.24 -11.14
N LYS A 121 -3.50 -2.75 -12.37
CA LYS A 121 -3.03 -1.98 -13.54
C LYS A 121 -4.01 -0.88 -13.92
N LEU A 122 -5.31 -1.16 -13.89
CA LEU A 122 -6.37 -0.17 -14.16
C LEU A 122 -6.36 0.96 -13.13
N ILE A 123 -6.31 0.62 -11.83
CA ILE A 123 -6.21 1.61 -10.76
C ILE A 123 -4.96 2.48 -10.93
N SER A 124 -3.82 1.87 -11.23
CA SER A 124 -2.56 2.60 -11.45
C SER A 124 -2.67 3.54 -12.65
N ARG A 125 -3.30 3.10 -13.74
CA ARG A 125 -3.56 3.93 -14.92
C ARG A 125 -4.48 5.10 -14.59
N PHE A 126 -5.59 4.84 -13.91
CA PHE A 126 -6.51 5.88 -13.45
C PHE A 126 -5.81 6.93 -12.58
N LEU A 127 -5.04 6.50 -11.57
CA LEU A 127 -4.36 7.42 -10.66
C LEU A 127 -3.34 8.30 -11.37
N ARG A 128 -2.70 7.82 -12.44
CA ARG A 128 -1.79 8.63 -13.27
C ARG A 128 -2.51 9.76 -14.02
N THR A 129 -3.80 9.64 -14.27
CA THR A 129 -4.60 10.71 -14.91
C THR A 129 -5.05 11.78 -13.92
N GLN A 130 -4.98 11.51 -12.62
CA GLN A 130 -5.38 12.47 -11.60
C GLN A 130 -4.29 13.51 -11.34
N LYS A 131 -4.72 14.70 -10.86
CA LYS A 131 -3.78 15.72 -10.36
C LYS A 131 -2.92 15.13 -9.26
N GLU A 132 -1.68 15.59 -9.16
CA GLU A 132 -0.68 15.06 -8.24
C GLU A 132 -1.19 15.03 -6.79
N ASP A 133 -1.76 16.13 -6.29
CA ASP A 133 -2.29 16.21 -4.92
C ASP A 133 -3.37 15.15 -4.69
N VAL A 134 -4.29 14.98 -5.64
CA VAL A 134 -5.40 14.01 -5.55
C VAL A 134 -4.87 12.58 -5.50
N ARG A 135 -3.93 12.28 -6.40
CA ARG A 135 -3.26 10.98 -6.45
C ARG A 135 -2.51 10.69 -5.16
N ASN A 136 -1.74 11.65 -4.67
CA ASN A 136 -0.94 11.49 -3.46
C ASN A 136 -1.84 11.29 -2.22
N VAL A 137 -2.91 12.07 -2.08
CA VAL A 137 -3.91 11.90 -1.00
C VAL A 137 -4.53 10.51 -1.05
N PHE A 138 -4.91 10.01 -2.23
CA PHE A 138 -5.47 8.68 -2.40
C PHE A 138 -4.48 7.58 -2.02
N ILE A 139 -3.24 7.66 -2.49
CA ILE A 139 -2.18 6.69 -2.17
C ILE A 139 -1.88 6.71 -0.67
N ARG A 140 -1.79 7.90 -0.04
CA ARG A 140 -1.54 8.00 1.40
C ARG A 140 -2.65 7.33 2.21
N LYS A 141 -3.91 7.50 1.84
CA LYS A 141 -5.05 6.91 2.56
C LYS A 141 -5.13 5.39 2.38
N TYR A 142 -5.08 4.89 1.14
CA TYR A 142 -5.43 3.49 0.85
C TYR A 142 -4.23 2.55 0.69
N PHE A 143 -3.04 3.09 0.48
CA PHE A 143 -1.82 2.28 0.41
C PHE A 143 -1.01 2.36 1.71
N PHE A 144 -0.83 3.56 2.27
CA PHE A 144 -0.07 3.78 3.50
C PHE A 144 -0.93 3.77 4.77
N PHE A 145 -2.25 3.82 4.65
CA PHE A 145 -3.22 3.87 5.74
C PHE A 145 -3.03 5.07 6.68
N ASP A 146 -2.53 6.18 6.18
CA ASP A 146 -2.41 7.42 6.97
C ASP A 146 -3.80 7.89 7.43
N SER A 147 -3.85 8.50 8.61
CA SER A 147 -5.07 9.15 9.08
C SER A 147 -5.42 10.39 8.23
N ILE A 148 -6.70 10.78 8.24
CA ILE A 148 -7.12 12.01 7.54
C ILE A 148 -6.37 13.23 8.08
N GLY A 149 -6.12 13.27 9.39
CA GLY A 149 -5.37 14.34 10.05
C GLY A 149 -3.92 14.42 9.55
N ASP A 150 -3.20 13.29 9.50
CA ASP A 150 -1.81 13.23 9.04
C ASP A 150 -1.70 13.64 7.55
N ILE A 151 -2.67 13.22 6.72
CA ILE A 151 -2.73 13.62 5.32
C ILE A 151 -2.98 15.13 5.21
N ALA A 152 -3.90 15.67 6.00
CA ALA A 152 -4.22 17.09 6.00
C ALA A 152 -3.01 17.92 6.40
N GLU A 153 -2.32 17.55 7.48
CA GLU A 153 -1.09 18.20 7.94
C GLU A 153 0.02 18.14 6.90
N ARG A 154 0.28 16.95 6.34
CA ARG A 154 1.34 16.70 5.34
C ARG A 154 1.21 17.57 4.09
N PHE A 155 -0.01 17.79 3.62
CA PHE A 155 -0.27 18.53 2.37
C PHE A 155 -0.75 19.97 2.60
N GLY A 156 -0.86 20.44 3.85
CA GLY A 156 -1.38 21.76 4.16
C GLY A 156 -2.85 21.94 3.77
N PHE A 157 -3.64 20.87 3.88
CA PHE A 157 -5.08 20.86 3.58
C PHE A 157 -5.91 20.83 4.86
N THR A 158 -7.20 21.17 4.76
CA THR A 158 -8.15 20.88 5.82
C THR A 158 -8.61 19.42 5.71
N GLU A 159 -8.98 18.80 6.83
CA GLU A 159 -9.54 17.43 6.81
C GLU A 159 -10.76 17.33 5.90
N SER A 160 -11.63 18.34 5.88
CA SER A 160 -12.80 18.37 5.01
C SER A 160 -12.40 18.33 3.53
N LYS A 161 -11.32 19.05 3.15
CA LYS A 161 -10.78 18.99 1.79
C LYS A 161 -10.28 17.60 1.45
N VAL A 162 -9.54 16.96 2.36
CA VAL A 162 -9.04 15.59 2.18
C VAL A 162 -10.20 14.61 1.99
N LYS A 163 -11.22 14.65 2.87
CA LYS A 163 -12.43 13.81 2.79
C LYS A 163 -13.14 13.98 1.43
N ASN A 164 -13.32 15.21 0.99
CA ASN A 164 -13.94 15.50 -0.31
C ASN A 164 -13.09 14.97 -1.49
N MET A 165 -11.77 15.17 -1.45
CA MET A 165 -10.87 14.65 -2.49
C MET A 165 -10.99 13.13 -2.59
N LEU A 166 -10.97 12.41 -1.47
CA LEU A 166 -11.11 10.95 -1.42
C LEU A 166 -12.47 10.51 -1.96
N PHE A 167 -13.57 11.13 -1.51
CA PHE A 167 -14.93 10.83 -1.97
C PHE A 167 -15.06 10.95 -3.49
N TYR A 168 -14.68 12.09 -4.06
CA TYR A 168 -14.78 12.30 -5.50
C TYR A 168 -13.83 11.39 -6.29
N THR A 169 -12.66 11.08 -5.75
CA THR A 169 -11.71 10.19 -6.43
C THR A 169 -12.21 8.75 -6.46
N ARG A 170 -12.82 8.26 -5.37
CA ARG A 170 -13.46 6.93 -5.35
C ARG A 170 -14.57 6.82 -6.39
N ASN A 171 -15.47 7.81 -6.45
CA ASN A 171 -16.54 7.80 -7.42
C ASN A 171 -16.02 7.78 -8.86
N LYS A 172 -15.04 8.63 -9.17
CA LYS A 172 -14.39 8.64 -10.49
C LYS A 172 -13.66 7.32 -10.82
N LEU A 173 -13.04 6.69 -9.82
CA LEU A 173 -12.41 5.39 -9.99
C LEU A 173 -13.46 4.33 -10.33
N ARG A 174 -14.57 4.30 -9.61
CA ARG A 174 -15.68 3.40 -9.88
C ARG A 174 -16.19 3.56 -11.31
N ASP A 175 -16.50 4.79 -11.73
CA ASP A 175 -16.98 5.07 -13.09
C ASP A 175 -15.95 4.66 -14.15
N TYR A 176 -14.66 4.86 -13.86
CA TYR A 176 -13.57 4.45 -14.73
C TYR A 176 -13.50 2.93 -14.87
N LEU A 177 -13.56 2.19 -13.77
CA LEU A 177 -13.51 0.72 -13.77
C LEU A 177 -14.70 0.13 -14.52
N ILE A 178 -15.92 0.64 -14.31
CA ILE A 178 -17.12 0.22 -15.05
C ILE A 178 -16.92 0.46 -16.56
N LYS A 179 -16.35 1.60 -16.95
CA LYS A 179 -16.08 1.93 -18.35
C LYS A 179 -15.03 1.00 -18.99
N GLU A 180 -14.07 0.53 -18.21
CA GLU A 180 -13.05 -0.45 -18.65
C GLU A 180 -13.59 -1.89 -18.65
N GLY A 181 -14.89 -2.10 -18.35
CA GLY A 181 -15.54 -3.40 -18.40
C GLY A 181 -15.46 -4.20 -17.11
N VAL A 182 -15.09 -3.56 -15.99
CA VAL A 182 -15.07 -4.22 -14.68
C VAL A 182 -16.49 -4.15 -14.08
N GLU A 183 -17.07 -5.28 -13.74
CA GLU A 183 -18.35 -5.38 -13.01
C GLU A 183 -18.10 -5.07 -11.51
N ILE A 184 -18.86 -4.12 -10.95
CA ILE A 184 -18.73 -3.66 -9.56
C ILE A 184 -20.06 -3.80 -8.83
#